data_908e6d2a2deb38be37c080f06c521a01
#
_entry.id   908e6d2a2deb38be37c080f06c521a01
#
_cell.length_a   1.000
_cell.length_b   1.000
_cell.length_c   1.000
_cell.angle_alpha   90.00
_cell.angle_beta   90.00
_cell.angle_gamma   90.00
#
_symmetry.space_group_name_H-M   'P 1'
#
loop_
_entity.id
_entity.type
_entity.pdbx_description
1 polymer ?
#
loop_
_entity_poly.entity_id
_entity_poly.type
_entity_poly.pdbx_seq_one_letter_code
_entity_poly.pdbx_strand_id
1 'polypeptide(L)'
;MEPEKEKINFFAKTNFRNKQVPFGIKPDDRRRHMYVIGKTGMGKTTMMENMVVQDIRNGNGVCFIDPHGDSIQKILDFVPPSRINDVVYFNPADQDFPIALNILESVDPKYQHLVASGLMGVFTKIWAGVWSPRMEYILNNTILALLDSPGNTMLGIVRMYVDKKYRKKIVDAIKDPMVKAFWVEEFANYAEKYRTEAVAPIQNKVGQFLSSSIIRNIIGQPKSTIDLREIMDGQKILLMDLSKGKVGEDSSALLGAMIITKLQLAALSRVDIPESQRKDFYLYVDEFQNFVTDSFATILSEARKYRLNLTVGHQYIGQLTPDNNPKVRDAVFGNVGSMVVFRVGAADAEFLETEFEPSFTPVDIVNLPKFHVVLKLMINGIASDPFTAVTIPLNDEWMVGNGEKIIKVSRERYANPRDDVEDKIQRWMGTEFHEASAESHSSENGEQSIHRQNIRQAQQNTNVGFSNAARAAVTSQAPAKPAIKIAEDFLERVKPQIKQGDKPKVDDKPVAEKRIVEKPKMYEKPTSRPSSPPSSQPQEWPQPKVAAKPAKPFQKKGKSPKPANDIWNTAHSMQEEKQIGIADNIASAMEAAFTAPQQPSTQQVTTTTNVAKNTVVNNDNVAEEGQTYNL
;
A
#
# COMPACT_ATOMS: atom_id res chain seq x y z
N MET A 1 -38.87 6.81 -14.74
CA MET A 1 -37.73 6.81 -13.83
C MET A 1 -37.44 8.27 -13.52
N GLU A 2 -37.67 8.72 -12.31
CA GLU A 2 -37.17 10.02 -11.88
C GLU A 2 -35.65 10.01 -12.05
N PRO A 3 -35.03 11.09 -12.57
CA PRO A 3 -33.58 11.17 -12.65
C PRO A 3 -33.05 11.02 -11.22
N GLU A 4 -32.23 10.00 -11.03
CA GLU A 4 -31.51 9.77 -9.77
C GLU A 4 -30.82 11.09 -9.41
N LYS A 5 -31.28 11.76 -8.33
CA LYS A 5 -30.71 13.05 -7.92
C LYS A 5 -29.21 12.84 -7.77
N GLU A 6 -28.43 13.55 -8.58
CA GLU A 6 -26.98 13.50 -8.52
C GLU A 6 -26.51 13.66 -7.06
N LYS A 7 -25.91 12.61 -6.51
CA LYS A 7 -25.42 12.58 -5.12
C LYS A 7 -24.13 13.40 -5.02
N ILE A 8 -24.27 14.73 -4.98
CA ILE A 8 -23.14 15.64 -4.83
C ILE A 8 -22.51 15.45 -3.45
N ASN A 9 -21.20 15.35 -3.38
CA ASN A 9 -20.45 15.34 -2.13
C ASN A 9 -19.99 16.78 -1.82
N PHE A 10 -20.56 17.38 -0.76
CA PHE A 10 -20.32 18.78 -0.36
C PHE A 10 -19.13 18.86 0.59
N PHE A 11 -18.07 19.53 0.19
CA PHE A 11 -16.83 19.60 1.00
C PHE A 11 -16.35 21.02 1.30
N ALA A 12 -16.90 22.05 0.65
CA ALA A 12 -16.48 23.42 0.83
C ALA A 12 -17.62 24.43 0.65
N LYS A 13 -17.37 25.67 1.07
CA LYS A 13 -18.24 26.85 0.87
C LYS A 13 -17.47 27.93 0.16
N THR A 14 -18.12 28.68 -0.70
CA THR A 14 -17.54 29.89 -1.28
C THR A 14 -17.21 30.91 -0.20
N ASN A 15 -16.19 31.74 -0.42
CA ASN A 15 -15.81 32.85 0.47
C ASN A 15 -15.76 34.20 -0.27
N PHE A 16 -16.47 34.29 -1.40
CA PHE A 16 -16.48 35.47 -2.23
C PHE A 16 -17.59 36.43 -1.82
N ARG A 17 -17.25 37.72 -1.59
CA ARG A 17 -18.18 38.80 -1.23
C ARG A 17 -19.09 38.45 -0.04
N ASN A 18 -18.55 37.81 1.00
CA ASN A 18 -19.28 37.38 2.20
C ASN A 18 -20.43 36.39 1.92
N LYS A 19 -20.50 35.79 0.73
CA LYS A 19 -21.45 34.72 0.42
C LYS A 19 -20.79 33.37 0.68
N GLN A 20 -21.37 32.61 1.62
CA GLN A 20 -20.94 31.26 1.97
C GLN A 20 -21.91 30.23 1.41
N VAL A 21 -21.84 29.98 0.11
CA VAL A 21 -22.67 28.98 -0.57
C VAL A 21 -21.95 27.64 -0.54
N PRO A 22 -22.55 26.58 0.06
CA PRO A 22 -22.00 25.24 0.00
C PRO A 22 -21.90 24.76 -1.45
N PHE A 23 -20.80 24.13 -1.80
CA PHE A 23 -20.61 23.45 -3.07
C PHE A 23 -19.89 22.13 -2.87
N GLY A 24 -19.95 21.26 -3.86
CA GLY A 24 -19.36 19.94 -3.83
C GLY A 24 -18.95 19.47 -5.20
N ILE A 25 -18.59 18.20 -5.30
CA ILE A 25 -18.16 17.56 -6.53
C ILE A 25 -19.15 16.44 -6.91
N LYS A 26 -19.47 16.35 -8.21
CA LYS A 26 -20.34 15.33 -8.78
C LYS A 26 -19.61 13.97 -8.89
N PRO A 27 -20.34 12.84 -8.87
CA PRO A 27 -19.73 11.52 -9.05
C PRO A 27 -18.90 11.39 -10.32
N ASP A 28 -19.38 11.89 -11.45
CA ASP A 28 -18.67 11.81 -12.72
C ASP A 28 -17.34 12.58 -12.73
N ASP A 29 -17.31 13.74 -12.09
CA ASP A 29 -16.11 14.56 -11.99
C ASP A 29 -15.08 13.93 -11.02
N ARG A 30 -15.55 13.22 -9.97
CA ARG A 30 -14.69 12.50 -9.02
C ARG A 30 -13.95 11.31 -9.65
N ARG A 31 -14.42 10.77 -10.77
CA ARG A 31 -13.74 9.70 -11.51
C ARG A 31 -12.37 10.12 -12.05
N ARG A 32 -12.09 11.42 -12.08
CA ARG A 32 -10.78 11.97 -12.45
C ARG A 32 -9.87 12.22 -11.26
N HIS A 33 -10.19 11.61 -10.13
CA HIS A 33 -9.41 11.68 -8.88
C HIS A 33 -9.34 13.08 -8.27
N MET A 34 -8.99 13.12 -6.98
CA MET A 34 -8.81 14.36 -6.22
C MET A 34 -7.48 14.30 -5.46
N TYR A 35 -6.72 15.36 -5.55
CA TYR A 35 -5.47 15.56 -4.85
C TYR A 35 -5.61 16.64 -3.78
N VAL A 36 -5.17 16.34 -2.57
CA VAL A 36 -5.29 17.22 -1.40
C VAL A 36 -3.92 17.40 -0.77
N ILE A 37 -3.42 18.64 -0.72
CA ILE A 37 -2.11 18.95 -0.14
C ILE A 37 -2.19 20.08 0.88
N GLY A 38 -1.33 20.03 1.89
CA GLY A 38 -1.16 21.10 2.87
C GLY A 38 -0.52 20.65 4.17
N LYS A 39 0.01 21.60 4.92
CA LYS A 39 0.65 21.37 6.22
C LYS A 39 -0.28 20.67 7.21
N THR A 40 0.31 19.99 8.19
CA THR A 40 -0.42 19.36 9.29
C THR A 40 -1.30 20.39 10.04
N GLY A 41 -2.50 19.97 10.43
CA GLY A 41 -3.45 20.80 11.18
C GLY A 41 -4.20 21.85 10.34
N MET A 42 -4.05 21.87 9.02
CA MET A 42 -4.75 22.84 8.16
C MET A 42 -6.19 22.44 7.81
N GLY A 43 -6.59 21.17 8.00
CA GLY A 43 -7.95 20.72 7.80
C GLY A 43 -8.12 19.65 6.71
N LYS A 44 -7.05 19.08 6.14
CA LYS A 44 -7.11 18.02 5.11
C LYS A 44 -7.95 16.83 5.56
N THR A 45 -7.55 16.22 6.66
CA THR A 45 -8.22 15.04 7.24
C THR A 45 -9.68 15.33 7.60
N THR A 46 -9.97 16.50 8.20
CA THR A 46 -11.34 16.93 8.52
C THR A 46 -12.22 17.04 7.28
N MET A 47 -11.68 17.56 6.16
CA MET A 47 -12.40 17.59 4.88
C MET A 47 -12.66 16.18 4.35
N MET A 48 -11.67 15.29 4.39
CA MET A 48 -11.83 13.89 3.94
C MET A 48 -12.82 13.12 4.82
N GLU A 49 -12.78 13.28 6.15
CA GLU A 49 -13.78 12.71 7.07
C GLU A 49 -15.22 13.10 6.66
N ASN A 50 -15.44 14.39 6.41
CA ASN A 50 -16.75 14.88 5.96
C ASN A 50 -17.17 14.23 4.62
N MET A 51 -16.25 14.13 3.65
CA MET A 51 -16.53 13.50 2.36
C MET A 51 -16.85 12.00 2.50
N VAL A 52 -16.08 11.27 3.31
CA VAL A 52 -16.28 9.83 3.58
C VAL A 52 -17.63 9.57 4.21
N VAL A 53 -18.00 10.34 5.25
CA VAL A 53 -19.29 10.17 5.94
C VAL A 53 -20.46 10.46 4.99
N GLN A 54 -20.35 11.47 4.12
CA GLN A 54 -21.38 11.73 3.11
C GLN A 54 -21.50 10.57 2.11
N ASP A 55 -20.39 10.00 1.64
CA ASP A 55 -20.42 8.84 0.74
C ASP A 55 -21.08 7.64 1.41
N ILE A 56 -20.75 7.36 2.67
CA ILE A 56 -21.39 6.29 3.46
C ILE A 56 -22.91 6.52 3.55
N ARG A 57 -23.33 7.73 3.88
CA ARG A 57 -24.77 8.09 4.00
C ARG A 57 -25.49 8.07 2.67
N ASN A 58 -24.80 8.39 1.58
CA ASN A 58 -25.32 8.31 0.21
C ASN A 58 -25.45 6.87 -0.32
N GLY A 59 -24.99 5.86 0.45
CA GLY A 59 -25.03 4.45 0.05
C GLY A 59 -23.87 4.04 -0.86
N ASN A 60 -22.85 4.86 -0.99
CA ASN A 60 -21.68 4.56 -1.82
C ASN A 60 -20.76 3.54 -1.13
N GLY A 61 -19.97 2.82 -1.93
CA GLY A 61 -18.86 2.01 -1.46
C GLY A 61 -17.62 2.88 -1.19
N VAL A 62 -16.98 2.66 -0.06
CA VAL A 62 -15.85 3.48 0.41
C VAL A 62 -14.74 2.60 0.96
N CYS A 63 -13.49 2.97 0.67
CA CYS A 63 -12.33 2.54 1.43
C CYS A 63 -11.64 3.78 1.99
N PHE A 64 -11.41 3.83 3.30
CA PHE A 64 -10.60 4.88 3.92
C PHE A 64 -9.40 4.27 4.64
N ILE A 65 -8.20 4.70 4.26
CA ILE A 65 -6.93 4.25 4.83
C ILE A 65 -6.35 5.40 5.65
N ASP A 66 -6.23 5.19 6.98
CA ASP A 66 -5.71 6.18 7.91
C ASP A 66 -4.50 5.62 8.70
N PRO A 67 -3.28 6.18 8.53
CA PRO A 67 -2.09 5.75 9.26
C PRO A 67 -2.05 6.24 10.72
N HIS A 68 -3.00 7.06 11.14
CA HIS A 68 -3.14 7.55 12.51
C HIS A 68 -4.23 6.83 13.29
N GLY A 69 -5.33 6.45 12.62
CA GLY A 69 -6.46 5.69 13.16
C GLY A 69 -7.55 6.55 13.81
N ASP A 70 -7.25 7.78 14.19
CA ASP A 70 -8.20 8.67 14.91
C ASP A 70 -9.44 8.97 14.07
N SER A 71 -9.27 9.20 12.77
CA SER A 71 -10.37 9.46 11.85
C SER A 71 -11.27 8.25 11.66
N ILE A 72 -10.70 7.04 11.65
CA ILE A 72 -11.49 5.80 11.55
C ILE A 72 -12.37 5.64 12.77
N GLN A 73 -11.82 5.82 13.98
CA GLN A 73 -12.60 5.75 15.22
C GLN A 73 -13.76 6.74 15.22
N LYS A 74 -13.50 7.96 14.77
CA LYS A 74 -14.52 8.99 14.63
C LYS A 74 -15.59 8.60 13.61
N ILE A 75 -15.21 8.17 12.39
CA ILE A 75 -16.15 7.82 11.31
C ILE A 75 -17.07 6.68 11.71
N LEU A 76 -16.61 5.69 12.50
CA LEU A 76 -17.46 4.58 12.98
C LEU A 76 -18.73 5.07 13.68
N ASP A 77 -18.64 6.17 14.44
CA ASP A 77 -19.79 6.75 15.15
C ASP A 77 -20.77 7.49 14.24
N PHE A 78 -20.37 7.80 13.00
CA PHE A 78 -21.22 8.48 12.01
C PHE A 78 -21.88 7.52 11.00
N VAL A 79 -21.59 6.23 11.06
CA VAL A 79 -22.20 5.22 10.18
C VAL A 79 -23.67 5.04 10.55
N PRO A 80 -24.60 5.23 9.60
CA PRO A 80 -26.03 5.07 9.87
C PRO A 80 -26.38 3.61 10.18
N PRO A 81 -27.46 3.34 10.98
CA PRO A 81 -27.85 1.99 11.37
C PRO A 81 -28.08 1.03 10.20
N SER A 82 -28.56 1.54 9.06
CA SER A 82 -28.79 0.76 7.84
C SER A 82 -27.53 0.21 7.19
N ARG A 83 -26.34 0.80 7.50
CA ARG A 83 -25.06 0.44 6.89
C ARG A 83 -24.12 -0.32 7.84
N ILE A 84 -24.52 -0.59 9.08
CA ILE A 84 -23.66 -1.30 10.07
C ILE A 84 -23.15 -2.62 9.52
N ASN A 85 -24.00 -3.37 8.83
CA ASN A 85 -23.67 -4.66 8.25
C ASN A 85 -22.76 -4.59 7.02
N ASP A 86 -22.57 -3.42 6.45
CA ASP A 86 -21.71 -3.21 5.28
C ASP A 86 -20.26 -2.84 5.65
N VAL A 87 -20.01 -2.60 6.95
CA VAL A 87 -18.69 -2.15 7.40
C VAL A 87 -17.74 -3.32 7.63
N VAL A 88 -16.59 -3.25 7.00
CA VAL A 88 -15.39 -4.05 7.29
C VAL A 88 -14.44 -3.14 8.03
N TYR A 89 -14.27 -3.36 9.33
CA TYR A 89 -13.32 -2.63 10.17
C TYR A 89 -12.00 -3.40 10.25
N PHE A 90 -11.02 -2.98 9.48
CA PHE A 90 -9.69 -3.61 9.44
C PHE A 90 -8.75 -2.89 10.43
N ASN A 91 -8.47 -3.53 11.55
CA ASN A 91 -7.58 -3.00 12.58
C ASN A 91 -6.52 -4.05 12.97
N PRO A 92 -5.28 -3.93 12.48
CA PRO A 92 -4.20 -4.85 12.85
C PRO A 92 -3.85 -4.86 14.35
N ALA A 93 -4.14 -3.78 15.07
CA ALA A 93 -3.91 -3.71 16.51
C ALA A 93 -4.89 -4.56 17.33
N ASP A 94 -5.98 -5.03 16.70
CA ASP A 94 -6.93 -5.97 17.29
C ASP A 94 -6.38 -7.40 17.19
N GLN A 95 -5.44 -7.72 18.07
CA GLN A 95 -4.71 -8.99 18.01
C GLN A 95 -5.54 -10.21 18.38
N ASP A 96 -6.64 -10.04 19.12
CA ASP A 96 -7.51 -11.14 19.55
C ASP A 96 -8.41 -11.64 18.40
N PHE A 97 -8.67 -10.77 17.42
CA PHE A 97 -9.54 -11.05 16.27
C PHE A 97 -8.89 -10.61 14.94
N PRO A 98 -7.78 -11.25 14.50
CA PRO A 98 -7.12 -10.88 13.26
C PRO A 98 -7.98 -11.18 12.02
N ILE A 99 -8.10 -10.20 11.13
CA ILE A 99 -8.69 -10.35 9.81
C ILE A 99 -7.64 -10.94 8.86
N ALA A 100 -8.00 -11.99 8.13
CA ALA A 100 -7.09 -12.61 7.17
C ALA A 100 -6.97 -11.80 5.88
N LEU A 101 -5.73 -11.58 5.44
CA LEU A 101 -5.40 -10.94 4.18
C LEU A 101 -4.25 -11.67 3.49
N ASN A 102 -4.55 -12.64 2.64
CA ASN A 102 -3.55 -13.33 1.84
C ASN A 102 -3.43 -12.69 0.45
N ILE A 103 -2.28 -12.08 0.16
CA ILE A 103 -2.03 -11.48 -1.15
C ILE A 103 -1.72 -12.52 -2.23
N LEU A 104 -1.29 -13.72 -1.83
CA LEU A 104 -0.99 -14.84 -2.73
C LEU A 104 -2.19 -15.77 -2.97
N GLU A 105 -3.37 -15.42 -2.46
CA GLU A 105 -4.58 -16.23 -2.59
C GLU A 105 -5.05 -16.27 -4.04
N SER A 106 -5.32 -17.49 -4.53
CA SER A 106 -6.04 -17.83 -5.78
C SER A 106 -6.14 -16.74 -6.84
N VAL A 107 -4.99 -16.33 -7.39
CA VAL A 107 -4.93 -15.30 -8.43
C VAL A 107 -5.06 -15.97 -9.80
N ASP A 108 -5.94 -15.43 -10.65
CA ASP A 108 -6.02 -15.85 -12.05
C ASP A 108 -4.61 -15.73 -12.69
N PRO A 109 -4.11 -16.76 -13.38
CA PRO A 109 -2.77 -16.76 -13.98
C PRO A 109 -2.43 -15.51 -14.77
N LYS A 110 -3.41 -14.90 -15.43
CA LYS A 110 -3.20 -13.66 -16.19
C LYS A 110 -2.82 -12.43 -15.32
N TYR A 111 -3.09 -12.47 -14.01
CA TYR A 111 -2.78 -11.38 -13.07
C TYR A 111 -1.63 -11.71 -12.11
N GLN A 112 -1.08 -12.93 -12.12
CA GLN A 112 -0.01 -13.32 -11.21
C GLN A 112 1.22 -12.41 -11.30
N HIS A 113 1.59 -12.02 -12.52
CA HIS A 113 2.70 -11.08 -12.75
C HIS A 113 2.45 -9.69 -12.15
N LEU A 114 1.19 -9.22 -12.12
CA LEU A 114 0.82 -7.95 -11.49
C LEU A 114 0.88 -8.03 -9.97
N VAL A 115 0.45 -9.18 -9.39
CA VAL A 115 0.60 -9.43 -7.95
C VAL A 115 2.06 -9.46 -7.56
N ALA A 116 2.89 -10.21 -8.29
CA ALA A 116 4.32 -10.28 -8.03
C ALA A 116 4.98 -8.90 -8.14
N SER A 117 4.72 -8.15 -9.22
CA SER A 117 5.23 -6.79 -9.42
C SER A 117 4.75 -5.82 -8.33
N GLY A 118 3.49 -5.91 -7.91
CA GLY A 118 2.93 -5.10 -6.83
C GLY A 118 3.65 -5.36 -5.50
N LEU A 119 3.83 -6.63 -5.12
CA LEU A 119 4.58 -7.01 -3.93
C LEU A 119 6.05 -6.58 -4.00
N MET A 120 6.69 -6.76 -5.15
CA MET A 120 8.06 -6.29 -5.37
C MET A 120 8.18 -4.79 -5.15
N GLY A 121 7.24 -3.99 -5.67
CA GLY A 121 7.19 -2.55 -5.43
C GLY A 121 7.05 -2.18 -3.95
N VAL A 122 6.24 -2.93 -3.19
CA VAL A 122 6.09 -2.75 -1.73
C VAL A 122 7.42 -3.04 -1.02
N PHE A 123 8.07 -4.16 -1.33
CA PHE A 123 9.33 -4.54 -0.71
C PHE A 123 10.48 -3.59 -1.07
N THR A 124 10.57 -3.18 -2.33
CA THR A 124 11.58 -2.20 -2.80
C THR A 124 11.46 -0.90 -2.01
N LYS A 125 10.23 -0.42 -1.79
CA LYS A 125 9.98 0.80 -1.01
C LYS A 125 10.41 0.65 0.45
N ILE A 126 10.00 -0.45 1.11
CA ILE A 126 10.26 -0.62 2.55
C ILE A 126 11.75 -0.89 2.82
N TRP A 127 12.44 -1.54 1.87
CA TRP A 127 13.85 -1.94 2.02
C TRP A 127 14.80 -1.21 1.07
N ALA A 128 14.49 0.02 0.68
CA ALA A 128 15.24 0.80 -0.30
C ALA A 128 16.77 0.77 -0.08
N GLY A 129 17.23 0.90 1.18
CA GLY A 129 18.66 0.94 1.51
C GLY A 129 19.42 -0.39 1.40
N VAL A 130 18.74 -1.53 1.19
CA VAL A 130 19.35 -2.88 1.11
C VAL A 130 18.89 -3.67 -0.11
N TRP A 131 18.10 -3.07 -0.97
CA TRP A 131 17.55 -3.71 -2.16
C TRP A 131 18.65 -3.94 -3.21
N SER A 132 18.71 -5.15 -3.79
CA SER A 132 19.65 -5.45 -4.86
C SER A 132 18.95 -6.20 -6.00
N PRO A 133 19.43 -6.07 -7.26
CA PRO A 133 18.85 -6.79 -8.39
C PRO A 133 18.81 -8.32 -8.21
N ARG A 134 19.79 -8.88 -7.52
CA ARG A 134 19.83 -10.31 -7.20
C ARG A 134 18.73 -10.70 -6.22
N MET A 135 18.55 -9.93 -5.17
CA MET A 135 17.48 -10.13 -4.20
C MET A 135 16.10 -10.05 -4.87
N GLU A 136 15.93 -9.05 -5.74
CA GLU A 136 14.73 -8.86 -6.55
C GLU A 136 14.44 -10.08 -7.43
N TYR A 137 15.41 -10.54 -8.20
CA TYR A 137 15.28 -11.67 -9.10
C TYR A 137 14.88 -12.96 -8.38
N ILE A 138 15.55 -13.30 -7.27
CA ILE A 138 15.25 -14.50 -6.49
C ILE A 138 13.88 -14.41 -5.83
N LEU A 139 13.55 -13.26 -5.23
CA LEU A 139 12.27 -13.07 -4.54
C LEU A 139 11.09 -13.06 -5.51
N ASN A 140 11.24 -12.44 -6.68
CA ASN A 140 10.21 -12.44 -7.72
C ASN A 140 9.88 -13.89 -8.18
N ASN A 141 10.91 -14.68 -8.49
CA ASN A 141 10.71 -16.10 -8.84
C ASN A 141 10.11 -16.92 -7.69
N THR A 142 10.38 -16.56 -6.44
CA THR A 142 9.78 -17.18 -5.27
C THR A 142 8.28 -16.87 -5.18
N ILE A 143 7.91 -15.61 -5.34
CA ILE A 143 6.51 -15.18 -5.31
C ILE A 143 5.71 -15.83 -6.44
N LEU A 144 6.24 -15.85 -7.67
CA LEU A 144 5.60 -16.50 -8.81
C LEU A 144 5.41 -18.01 -8.59
N ALA A 145 6.42 -18.69 -8.03
CA ALA A 145 6.32 -20.12 -7.69
C ALA A 145 5.22 -20.38 -6.64
N LEU A 146 5.09 -19.53 -5.62
CA LEU A 146 4.06 -19.65 -4.60
C LEU A 146 2.65 -19.34 -5.14
N LEU A 147 2.53 -18.42 -6.08
CA LEU A 147 1.26 -18.09 -6.76
C LEU A 147 0.74 -19.25 -7.61
N ASP A 148 1.64 -20.02 -8.23
CA ASP A 148 1.26 -21.22 -9.00
C ASP A 148 0.78 -22.39 -8.14
N SER A 149 1.02 -22.35 -6.82
CA SER A 149 0.64 -23.41 -5.88
C SER A 149 -0.42 -22.86 -4.89
N PRO A 150 -1.71 -23.15 -5.06
CA PRO A 150 -2.78 -22.64 -4.20
C PRO A 150 -2.62 -23.01 -2.72
N GLY A 151 -3.07 -22.12 -1.84
CA GLY A 151 -3.04 -22.33 -0.39
C GLY A 151 -1.73 -21.92 0.30
N ASN A 152 -0.79 -21.32 -0.43
CA ASN A 152 0.41 -20.75 0.14
C ASN A 152 0.17 -19.32 0.64
N THR A 153 1.04 -18.89 1.53
CA THR A 153 1.05 -17.55 2.12
C THR A 153 2.46 -16.96 2.04
N MET A 154 2.62 -15.71 2.45
CA MET A 154 3.96 -15.10 2.53
C MET A 154 4.93 -15.84 3.47
N LEU A 155 4.41 -16.65 4.41
CA LEU A 155 5.25 -17.54 5.23
C LEU A 155 6.03 -18.55 4.37
N GLY A 156 5.47 -18.93 3.21
CA GLY A 156 6.10 -19.80 2.23
C GLY A 156 7.41 -19.23 1.65
N ILE A 157 7.58 -17.92 1.60
CA ILE A 157 8.79 -17.29 1.04
C ILE A 157 10.04 -17.76 1.79
N VAL A 158 10.06 -17.65 3.12
CA VAL A 158 11.20 -18.08 3.94
C VAL A 158 11.37 -19.59 3.86
N ARG A 159 10.25 -20.33 3.87
CA ARG A 159 10.24 -21.81 3.82
C ARG A 159 10.81 -22.34 2.52
N MET A 160 10.61 -21.66 1.38
CA MET A 160 11.23 -22.03 0.09
C MET A 160 12.76 -22.08 0.14
N TYR A 161 13.40 -21.30 1.00
CA TYR A 161 14.86 -21.29 1.11
C TYR A 161 15.41 -22.30 2.12
N VAL A 162 14.65 -22.64 3.16
CA VAL A 162 15.11 -23.49 4.26
C VAL A 162 14.68 -24.95 4.06
N ASP A 163 13.42 -25.20 3.71
CA ASP A 163 12.83 -26.54 3.64
C ASP A 163 12.92 -27.12 2.23
N LYS A 164 13.79 -28.12 2.05
CA LYS A 164 13.99 -28.80 0.76
C LYS A 164 12.75 -29.57 0.30
N LYS A 165 12.01 -30.20 1.24
CA LYS A 165 10.80 -30.98 0.91
C LYS A 165 9.67 -30.04 0.46
N TYR A 166 9.45 -28.96 1.20
CA TYR A 166 8.48 -27.95 0.83
C TYR A 166 8.81 -27.30 -0.52
N ARG A 167 10.06 -26.88 -0.71
CA ARG A 167 10.52 -26.31 -1.99
C ARG A 167 10.25 -27.26 -3.15
N LYS A 168 10.59 -28.57 -3.02
CA LYS A 168 10.33 -29.57 -4.07
C LYS A 168 8.83 -29.63 -4.39
N LYS A 169 7.95 -29.70 -3.38
CA LYS A 169 6.50 -29.72 -3.57
C LYS A 169 6.00 -28.52 -4.37
N ILE A 170 6.49 -27.30 -4.05
CA ILE A 170 6.13 -26.09 -4.76
C ILE A 170 6.66 -26.09 -6.20
N VAL A 171 7.94 -26.45 -6.39
CA VAL A 171 8.60 -26.49 -7.72
C VAL A 171 7.92 -27.50 -8.65
N ASP A 172 7.48 -28.64 -8.13
CA ASP A 172 6.76 -29.65 -8.89
C ASP A 172 5.38 -29.12 -9.40
N ALA A 173 4.78 -28.18 -8.66
CA ALA A 173 3.49 -27.57 -9.00
C ALA A 173 3.60 -26.37 -9.96
N ILE A 174 4.80 -25.85 -10.23
CA ILE A 174 5.00 -24.67 -11.09
C ILE A 174 4.58 -25.00 -12.53
N LYS A 175 3.73 -24.12 -13.09
CA LYS A 175 3.21 -24.20 -14.46
C LYS A 175 4.04 -23.41 -15.45
N ASP A 176 4.54 -22.24 -15.04
CA ASP A 176 5.37 -21.38 -15.88
C ASP A 176 6.74 -22.02 -16.10
N PRO A 177 7.14 -22.29 -17.38
CA PRO A 177 8.39 -22.96 -17.69
C PRO A 177 9.62 -22.13 -17.31
N MET A 178 9.55 -20.79 -17.35
CA MET A 178 10.68 -19.92 -17.00
C MET A 178 10.92 -19.91 -15.50
N VAL A 179 9.84 -19.79 -14.71
CA VAL A 179 9.91 -19.89 -13.25
C VAL A 179 10.39 -21.27 -12.82
N LYS A 180 9.95 -22.33 -13.50
CA LYS A 180 10.38 -23.70 -13.23
C LYS A 180 11.86 -23.90 -13.54
N ALA A 181 12.35 -23.41 -14.68
CA ALA A 181 13.76 -23.47 -15.08
C ALA A 181 14.65 -22.77 -14.06
N PHE A 182 14.25 -21.59 -13.56
CA PHE A 182 14.99 -20.91 -12.48
C PHE A 182 15.21 -21.84 -11.27
N TRP A 183 14.18 -22.52 -10.80
CA TRP A 183 14.29 -23.37 -9.61
C TRP A 183 15.05 -24.68 -9.85
N VAL A 184 14.86 -25.29 -11.02
CA VAL A 184 15.42 -26.63 -11.34
C VAL A 184 16.83 -26.52 -11.89
N GLU A 185 17.10 -25.53 -12.76
CA GLU A 185 18.37 -25.45 -13.49
C GLU A 185 19.32 -24.41 -12.87
N GLU A 186 18.82 -23.29 -12.37
CA GLU A 186 19.66 -22.22 -11.85
C GLU A 186 19.83 -22.34 -10.33
N PHE A 187 18.76 -22.20 -9.55
CA PHE A 187 18.83 -22.18 -8.08
C PHE A 187 19.32 -23.50 -7.49
N ALA A 188 18.93 -24.63 -8.08
CA ALA A 188 19.40 -25.94 -7.62
C ALA A 188 20.92 -26.12 -7.76
N ASN A 189 21.51 -25.48 -8.79
CA ASN A 189 22.94 -25.56 -9.09
C ASN A 189 23.78 -24.49 -8.38
N TYR A 190 23.16 -23.59 -7.60
CA TYR A 190 23.93 -22.63 -6.80
C TYR A 190 24.81 -23.37 -5.79
N ALA A 191 26.13 -23.07 -5.79
CA ALA A 191 27.02 -23.51 -4.73
C ALA A 191 26.45 -23.08 -3.36
N GLU A 192 26.57 -23.93 -2.34
CA GLU A 192 25.91 -23.72 -1.05
C GLU A 192 26.25 -22.36 -0.40
N LYS A 193 27.54 -21.97 -0.44
CA LYS A 193 27.97 -20.66 0.04
C LYS A 193 27.27 -19.52 -0.70
N TYR A 194 27.25 -19.57 -2.04
CA TYR A 194 26.59 -18.57 -2.86
C TYR A 194 25.08 -18.50 -2.60
N ARG A 195 24.41 -19.67 -2.52
CA ARG A 195 22.98 -19.76 -2.21
C ARG A 195 22.66 -19.11 -0.88
N THR A 196 23.44 -19.39 0.17
CA THR A 196 23.26 -18.81 1.50
C THR A 196 23.43 -17.29 1.47
N GLU A 197 24.48 -16.78 0.82
CA GLU A 197 24.72 -15.35 0.68
C GLU A 197 23.60 -14.63 -0.12
N ALA A 198 23.08 -15.26 -1.17
CA ALA A 198 22.05 -14.69 -2.04
C ALA A 198 20.67 -14.60 -1.36
N VAL A 199 20.33 -15.58 -0.51
CA VAL A 199 18.99 -15.63 0.14
C VAL A 199 18.98 -14.98 1.54
N ALA A 200 20.13 -14.85 2.21
CA ALA A 200 20.20 -14.30 3.55
C ALA A 200 19.55 -12.91 3.70
N PRO A 201 19.73 -11.94 2.78
CA PRO A 201 19.06 -10.66 2.87
C PRO A 201 17.53 -10.79 2.81
N ILE A 202 17.01 -11.68 1.94
CA ILE A 202 15.57 -11.94 1.82
C ILE A 202 15.03 -12.56 3.11
N GLN A 203 15.70 -13.59 3.63
CA GLN A 203 15.31 -14.26 4.87
C GLN A 203 15.30 -13.28 6.05
N ASN A 204 16.32 -12.43 6.17
CA ASN A 204 16.41 -11.44 7.25
C ASN A 204 15.27 -10.41 7.16
N LYS A 205 14.97 -9.89 5.97
CA LYS A 205 13.97 -8.83 5.79
C LYS A 205 12.54 -9.38 5.86
N VAL A 206 12.23 -10.41 5.10
CA VAL A 206 10.91 -11.06 5.16
C VAL A 206 10.68 -11.70 6.54
N GLY A 207 11.70 -12.35 7.11
CA GLY A 207 11.65 -12.94 8.45
C GLY A 207 11.38 -11.91 9.54
N GLN A 208 11.94 -10.71 9.45
CA GLN A 208 11.67 -9.61 10.38
C GLN A 208 10.17 -9.27 10.44
N PHE A 209 9.49 -9.15 9.28
CA PHE A 209 8.04 -8.93 9.25
C PHE A 209 7.26 -10.11 9.82
N LEU A 210 7.63 -11.32 9.43
CA LEU A 210 6.92 -12.54 9.83
C LEU A 210 7.13 -12.89 11.31
N SER A 211 8.16 -12.34 11.96
CA SER A 211 8.36 -12.49 13.41
C SER A 211 7.34 -11.71 14.23
N SER A 212 6.78 -10.60 13.69
CA SER A 212 5.67 -9.89 14.30
C SER A 212 4.40 -10.75 14.29
N SER A 213 3.82 -11.04 15.47
CA SER A 213 2.56 -11.79 15.58
C SER A 213 1.41 -11.05 14.87
N ILE A 214 1.38 -9.71 14.97
CA ILE A 214 0.38 -8.87 14.32
C ILE A 214 0.34 -9.15 12.81
N ILE A 215 1.50 -9.04 12.16
CA ILE A 215 1.60 -9.27 10.71
C ILE A 215 1.37 -10.73 10.37
N ARG A 216 2.03 -11.63 11.08
CA ARG A 216 1.96 -13.07 10.82
C ARG A 216 0.52 -13.59 10.89
N ASN A 217 -0.28 -13.16 11.87
CA ASN A 217 -1.65 -13.62 12.04
C ASN A 217 -2.60 -13.05 10.96
N ILE A 218 -2.25 -11.96 10.31
CA ILE A 218 -3.01 -11.39 9.18
C ILE A 218 -2.64 -12.06 7.86
N ILE A 219 -1.34 -12.06 7.49
CA ILE A 219 -0.87 -12.51 6.17
C ILE A 219 -0.49 -13.98 6.09
N GLY A 220 -0.45 -14.66 7.23
CA GLY A 220 -0.12 -16.09 7.35
C GLY A 220 -1.31 -17.02 7.16
N GLN A 221 -2.52 -16.51 7.08
CA GLN A 221 -3.74 -17.30 6.85
C GLN A 221 -3.88 -17.61 5.35
N PRO A 222 -4.12 -18.90 4.94
CA PRO A 222 -4.16 -19.28 3.53
C PRO A 222 -5.32 -18.66 2.75
N LYS A 223 -6.44 -18.37 3.41
CA LYS A 223 -7.64 -17.79 2.81
C LYS A 223 -7.96 -16.45 3.47
N SER A 224 -8.13 -15.42 2.64
CA SER A 224 -8.61 -14.11 3.09
C SER A 224 -10.05 -14.23 3.61
N THR A 225 -10.36 -13.47 4.67
CA THR A 225 -11.73 -13.37 5.18
C THR A 225 -12.48 -12.19 4.56
N ILE A 226 -11.79 -11.35 3.82
CA ILE A 226 -12.35 -10.23 3.07
C ILE A 226 -12.07 -10.40 1.58
N ASP A 227 -13.09 -10.15 0.75
CA ASP A 227 -12.97 -10.10 -0.71
C ASP A 227 -13.14 -8.64 -1.16
N LEU A 228 -12.06 -8.05 -1.68
CA LEU A 228 -12.06 -6.64 -2.10
C LEU A 228 -12.92 -6.41 -3.34
N ARG A 229 -13.06 -7.40 -4.21
CA ARG A 229 -13.98 -7.31 -5.35
C ARG A 229 -15.43 -7.26 -4.88
N GLU A 230 -15.81 -8.14 -3.95
CA GLU A 230 -17.15 -8.14 -3.35
C GLU A 230 -17.42 -6.83 -2.58
N ILE A 231 -16.42 -6.31 -1.86
CA ILE A 231 -16.51 -5.02 -1.16
C ILE A 231 -16.80 -3.88 -2.15
N MET A 232 -16.11 -3.84 -3.28
CA MET A 232 -16.30 -2.81 -4.29
C MET A 232 -17.65 -2.92 -4.99
N ASP A 233 -18.01 -4.12 -5.47
CA ASP A 233 -19.24 -4.35 -6.23
C ASP A 233 -20.48 -4.32 -5.34
N GLY A 234 -20.34 -4.72 -4.07
CA GLY A 234 -21.39 -4.67 -3.04
C GLY A 234 -21.57 -3.29 -2.42
N GLN A 235 -20.81 -2.26 -2.81
CA GLN A 235 -20.84 -0.92 -2.22
C GLN A 235 -20.64 -0.95 -0.70
N LYS A 236 -19.77 -1.86 -0.20
CA LYS A 236 -19.43 -1.98 1.22
C LYS A 236 -18.45 -0.89 1.66
N ILE A 237 -18.23 -0.80 2.95
CA ILE A 237 -17.40 0.22 3.59
C ILE A 237 -16.20 -0.48 4.23
N LEU A 238 -14.98 -0.20 3.74
CA LEU A 238 -13.74 -0.70 4.30
C LEU A 238 -13.03 0.43 5.06
N LEU A 239 -12.98 0.34 6.37
CA LEU A 239 -12.31 1.30 7.24
C LEU A 239 -11.03 0.66 7.79
N MET A 240 -9.86 1.26 7.46
CA MET A 240 -8.55 0.71 7.78
C MET A 240 -7.82 1.57 8.81
N ASP A 241 -7.84 1.13 10.06
CA ASP A 241 -7.07 1.72 11.17
C ASP A 241 -5.64 1.16 11.15
N LEU A 242 -4.76 1.82 10.41
CA LEU A 242 -3.36 1.44 10.30
C LEU A 242 -2.46 2.25 11.25
N SER A 243 -2.93 2.54 12.44
CA SER A 243 -2.25 3.36 13.44
C SER A 243 -0.78 2.96 13.62
N LYS A 244 0.14 3.77 13.11
CA LYS A 244 1.60 3.55 13.20
C LYS A 244 2.07 3.38 14.64
N GLY A 245 1.48 4.12 15.58
CA GLY A 245 1.79 4.04 17.00
C GLY A 245 1.42 2.71 17.65
N LYS A 246 0.45 1.96 17.08
CA LYS A 246 -0.02 0.66 17.60
C LYS A 246 0.63 -0.52 16.91
N VAL A 247 0.83 -0.43 15.58
CA VAL A 247 1.30 -1.58 14.76
C VAL A 247 2.74 -1.43 14.26
N GLY A 248 3.34 -0.27 14.42
CA GLY A 248 4.66 0.07 13.87
C GLY A 248 4.58 0.63 12.45
N GLU A 249 5.56 1.47 12.07
CA GLU A 249 5.57 2.18 10.79
C GLU A 249 5.69 1.22 9.60
N ASP A 250 6.66 0.30 9.64
CA ASP A 250 6.90 -0.67 8.58
C ASP A 250 5.69 -1.59 8.36
N SER A 251 5.05 -2.04 9.44
CA SER A 251 3.86 -2.90 9.39
C SER A 251 2.66 -2.16 8.79
N SER A 252 2.46 -0.91 9.19
CA SER A 252 1.41 -0.04 8.65
C SER A 252 1.62 0.20 7.14
N ALA A 253 2.85 0.55 6.73
CA ALA A 253 3.21 0.76 5.33
C ALA A 253 3.03 -0.51 4.49
N LEU A 254 3.46 -1.67 5.01
CA LEU A 254 3.30 -2.97 4.34
C LEU A 254 1.82 -3.29 4.09
N LEU A 255 1.01 -3.29 5.15
CA LEU A 255 -0.41 -3.65 5.05
C LEU A 255 -1.19 -2.68 4.16
N GLY A 256 -0.94 -1.38 4.30
CA GLY A 256 -1.61 -0.38 3.46
C GLY A 256 -1.24 -0.50 1.98
N ALA A 257 0.04 -0.69 1.66
CA ALA A 257 0.48 -0.90 0.27
C ALA A 257 -0.05 -2.22 -0.32
N MET A 258 -0.13 -3.30 0.48
CA MET A 258 -0.73 -4.57 0.07
C MET A 258 -2.23 -4.43 -0.25
N ILE A 259 -2.99 -3.73 0.59
CA ILE A 259 -4.42 -3.50 0.35
C ILE A 259 -4.63 -2.64 -0.90
N ILE A 260 -3.87 -1.57 -1.09
CA ILE A 260 -3.95 -0.74 -2.29
C ILE A 260 -3.67 -1.58 -3.54
N THR A 261 -2.65 -2.43 -3.50
CA THR A 261 -2.35 -3.37 -4.60
C THR A 261 -3.51 -4.34 -4.85
N LYS A 262 -4.09 -4.93 -3.80
CA LYS A 262 -5.26 -5.81 -3.96
C LYS A 262 -6.51 -5.06 -4.44
N LEU A 263 -6.73 -3.81 -4.02
CA LEU A 263 -7.82 -2.96 -4.55
C LEU A 263 -7.61 -2.66 -6.05
N GLN A 264 -6.38 -2.40 -6.47
CA GLN A 264 -6.06 -2.25 -7.89
C GLN A 264 -6.42 -3.50 -8.68
N LEU A 265 -6.00 -4.67 -8.21
CA LEU A 265 -6.30 -5.95 -8.87
C LEU A 265 -7.80 -6.24 -8.89
N ALA A 266 -8.52 -5.96 -7.80
CA ALA A 266 -9.97 -6.06 -7.74
C ALA A 266 -10.64 -5.10 -8.73
N ALA A 267 -10.14 -3.87 -8.88
CA ALA A 267 -10.63 -2.93 -9.88
C ALA A 267 -10.37 -3.44 -11.30
N LEU A 268 -9.14 -3.88 -11.62
CA LEU A 268 -8.78 -4.43 -12.94
C LEU A 268 -9.63 -5.66 -13.30
N SER A 269 -9.96 -6.50 -12.33
CA SER A 269 -10.81 -7.68 -12.57
C SER A 269 -12.24 -7.32 -13.00
N ARG A 270 -12.70 -6.07 -12.80
CA ARG A 270 -14.01 -5.56 -13.25
C ARG A 270 -14.14 -5.44 -14.78
N VAL A 271 -13.12 -5.83 -15.53
CA VAL A 271 -13.18 -5.90 -17.01
C VAL A 271 -14.32 -6.83 -17.49
N ASP A 272 -14.73 -7.80 -16.67
CA ASP A 272 -15.86 -8.71 -16.92
C ASP A 272 -17.25 -8.03 -16.83
N ILE A 273 -17.33 -6.83 -16.26
CA ILE A 273 -18.55 -6.04 -16.14
C ILE A 273 -18.50 -4.88 -17.15
N PRO A 274 -19.54 -4.63 -17.95
CA PRO A 274 -19.64 -3.45 -18.81
C PRO A 274 -19.42 -2.16 -18.01
N GLU A 275 -18.71 -1.18 -18.57
CA GLU A 275 -18.35 0.06 -17.83
C GLU A 275 -19.56 0.80 -17.28
N SER A 276 -20.68 0.80 -18.00
CA SER A 276 -21.93 1.44 -17.58
C SER A 276 -22.60 0.79 -16.35
N GLN A 277 -22.27 -0.47 -16.06
CA GLN A 277 -22.84 -1.23 -14.93
C GLN A 277 -21.88 -1.26 -13.73
N ARG A 278 -20.62 -0.83 -13.89
CA ARG A 278 -19.67 -0.75 -12.78
C ARG A 278 -20.10 0.34 -11.83
N LYS A 279 -20.18 0.00 -10.54
CA LYS A 279 -20.48 0.98 -9.49
C LYS A 279 -19.23 1.76 -9.10
N ASP A 280 -19.39 3.06 -8.84
CA ASP A 280 -18.31 3.89 -8.33
C ASP A 280 -17.89 3.42 -6.92
N PHE A 281 -16.60 3.31 -6.68
CA PHE A 281 -16.01 2.99 -5.39
C PHE A 281 -14.98 4.06 -5.03
N TYR A 282 -15.07 4.62 -3.83
CA TYR A 282 -14.27 5.77 -3.43
C TYR A 282 -13.15 5.34 -2.47
N LEU A 283 -11.90 5.47 -2.95
CA LEU A 283 -10.70 5.20 -2.15
C LEU A 283 -10.12 6.52 -1.63
N TYR A 284 -10.14 6.69 -0.33
CA TYR A 284 -9.51 7.79 0.37
C TYR A 284 -8.24 7.29 1.04
N VAL A 285 -7.13 8.00 0.85
CA VAL A 285 -5.85 7.66 1.46
C VAL A 285 -5.28 8.92 2.09
N ASP A 286 -5.32 8.98 3.42
CA ASP A 286 -4.62 10.05 4.14
C ASP A 286 -3.13 9.70 4.28
N GLU A 287 -2.26 10.73 4.23
CA GLU A 287 -0.80 10.59 4.25
C GLU A 287 -0.32 9.51 3.25
N PHE A 288 -0.81 9.60 2.00
CA PHE A 288 -0.67 8.51 1.03
C PHE A 288 0.78 8.18 0.63
N GLN A 289 1.73 9.09 0.87
CA GLN A 289 3.17 8.81 0.67
C GLN A 289 3.65 7.61 1.49
N ASN A 290 2.95 7.23 2.56
CA ASN A 290 3.30 6.06 3.36
C ASN A 290 3.08 4.75 2.61
N PHE A 291 2.08 4.72 1.72
CA PHE A 291 1.56 3.51 1.08
C PHE A 291 1.87 3.42 -0.42
N VAL A 292 2.20 4.55 -1.05
CA VAL A 292 2.40 4.63 -2.49
C VAL A 292 3.66 3.91 -2.93
N THR A 293 3.54 3.15 -4.02
CA THR A 293 4.64 2.47 -4.72
C THR A 293 4.69 2.95 -6.17
N ASP A 294 5.71 2.60 -6.92
CA ASP A 294 5.79 2.94 -8.36
C ASP A 294 4.61 2.40 -9.18
N SER A 295 4.03 1.27 -8.75
CA SER A 295 2.82 0.71 -9.38
C SER A 295 1.59 1.58 -9.15
N PHE A 296 1.59 2.45 -8.14
CA PHE A 296 0.49 3.39 -7.90
C PHE A 296 0.31 4.41 -9.03
N ALA A 297 1.39 4.77 -9.72
CA ALA A 297 1.31 5.61 -10.92
C ALA A 297 0.37 5.01 -11.98
N THR A 298 0.41 3.68 -12.15
CA THR A 298 -0.49 2.95 -13.06
C THR A 298 -1.95 2.98 -12.56
N ILE A 299 -2.16 2.90 -11.24
CA ILE A 299 -3.52 3.02 -10.67
C ILE A 299 -4.13 4.37 -11.06
N LEU A 300 -3.41 5.46 -10.85
CA LEU A 300 -3.89 6.81 -11.16
C LEU A 300 -4.28 6.98 -12.65
N SER A 301 -3.55 6.35 -13.56
CA SER A 301 -3.85 6.46 -15.00
C SER A 301 -5.03 5.58 -15.47
N GLU A 302 -5.26 4.43 -14.82
CA GLU A 302 -6.20 3.43 -15.34
C GLU A 302 -7.46 3.25 -14.48
N ALA A 303 -7.42 3.55 -13.18
CA ALA A 303 -8.47 3.26 -12.21
C ALA A 303 -9.85 3.85 -12.58
N ARG A 304 -9.86 4.98 -13.28
CA ARG A 304 -11.08 5.64 -13.79
C ARG A 304 -11.97 4.69 -14.60
N LYS A 305 -11.39 3.90 -15.50
CA LYS A 305 -12.12 2.94 -16.36
C LYS A 305 -12.84 1.86 -15.54
N TYR A 306 -12.30 1.56 -14.37
CA TYR A 306 -12.82 0.53 -13.46
C TYR A 306 -13.65 1.09 -12.33
N ARG A 307 -13.98 2.40 -12.38
CA ARG A 307 -14.79 3.09 -11.36
C ARG A 307 -14.17 3.04 -9.95
N LEU A 308 -12.85 3.05 -9.86
CA LEU A 308 -12.12 3.26 -8.61
C LEU A 308 -11.67 4.73 -8.56
N ASN A 309 -12.30 5.51 -7.70
CA ASN A 309 -12.15 6.96 -7.61
C ASN A 309 -11.27 7.30 -6.41
N LEU A 310 -10.13 7.94 -6.64
CA LEU A 310 -9.15 8.22 -5.60
C LEU A 310 -9.27 9.64 -5.06
N THR A 311 -9.18 9.78 -3.74
CA THR A 311 -8.92 11.04 -3.04
C THR A 311 -7.68 10.83 -2.18
N VAL A 312 -6.57 11.46 -2.54
CA VAL A 312 -5.27 11.25 -1.89
C VAL A 312 -4.78 12.52 -1.23
N GLY A 313 -4.34 12.39 0.03
CA GLY A 313 -3.86 13.52 0.83
C GLY A 313 -2.45 13.34 1.35
N HIS A 314 -1.62 14.42 1.31
CA HIS A 314 -0.31 14.44 1.94
C HIS A 314 0.14 15.85 2.34
N GLN A 315 1.36 16.00 2.88
CA GLN A 315 1.78 17.25 3.51
C GLN A 315 2.62 18.15 2.60
N TYR A 316 3.56 17.61 1.82
CA TYR A 316 4.46 18.37 0.93
C TYR A 316 4.94 17.52 -0.23
N ILE A 317 5.16 18.15 -1.40
CA ILE A 317 5.42 17.49 -2.69
C ILE A 317 6.69 16.63 -2.67
N GLY A 318 7.73 17.05 -1.95
CA GLY A 318 8.97 16.28 -1.85
C GLY A 318 8.80 14.86 -1.28
N GLN A 319 7.69 14.55 -0.57
CA GLN A 319 7.38 13.19 -0.13
C GLN A 319 7.06 12.23 -1.28
N LEU A 320 6.72 12.76 -2.46
CA LEU A 320 6.37 11.99 -3.65
C LEU A 320 7.56 11.70 -4.57
N THR A 321 8.76 12.14 -4.19
CA THR A 321 9.99 11.95 -4.95
C THR A 321 11.05 11.22 -4.13
N PRO A 322 10.76 10.02 -3.58
CA PRO A 322 11.76 9.24 -2.86
C PRO A 322 12.94 8.95 -3.80
N ASP A 323 14.17 9.05 -3.27
CA ASP A 323 15.41 8.82 -4.03
C ASP A 323 15.51 9.65 -5.34
N ASN A 324 14.89 10.85 -5.37
CA ASN A 324 14.77 11.72 -6.54
C ASN A 324 13.99 11.10 -7.73
N ASN A 325 13.18 10.07 -7.50
CA ASN A 325 12.32 9.48 -8.52
C ASN A 325 11.00 10.26 -8.63
N PRO A 326 10.75 11.02 -9.71
CA PRO A 326 9.56 11.86 -9.84
C PRO A 326 8.31 11.10 -10.31
N LYS A 327 8.40 9.80 -10.59
CA LYS A 327 7.36 9.00 -11.25
C LYS A 327 5.97 9.11 -10.60
N VAL A 328 5.93 9.05 -9.27
CA VAL A 328 4.66 9.15 -8.52
C VAL A 328 4.12 10.58 -8.55
N ARG A 329 4.98 11.57 -8.32
CA ARG A 329 4.62 12.98 -8.40
C ARG A 329 4.01 13.32 -9.77
N ASP A 330 4.73 12.97 -10.84
CA ASP A 330 4.31 13.28 -12.20
C ASP A 330 3.02 12.54 -12.57
N ALA A 331 2.83 11.31 -12.07
CA ALA A 331 1.58 10.58 -12.24
C ALA A 331 0.40 11.26 -11.50
N VAL A 332 0.61 11.80 -10.30
CA VAL A 332 -0.41 12.56 -9.58
C VAL A 332 -0.82 13.80 -10.39
N PHE A 333 0.14 14.66 -10.71
CA PHE A 333 -0.17 15.92 -11.42
C PHE A 333 -0.71 15.70 -12.83
N GLY A 334 -0.32 14.60 -13.52
CA GLY A 334 -0.81 14.28 -14.86
C GLY A 334 -2.19 13.61 -14.92
N ASN A 335 -2.70 13.04 -13.80
CA ASN A 335 -3.94 12.26 -13.84
C ASN A 335 -5.06 12.77 -12.91
N VAL A 336 -4.78 13.69 -11.98
CA VAL A 336 -5.82 14.22 -11.11
C VAL A 336 -6.60 15.34 -11.81
N GLY A 337 -7.93 15.29 -11.71
CA GLY A 337 -8.81 16.30 -12.28
C GLY A 337 -9.14 17.44 -11.33
N SER A 338 -9.04 17.21 -10.01
CA SER A 338 -9.34 18.21 -8.99
C SER A 338 -8.19 18.32 -8.00
N MET A 339 -7.75 19.55 -7.72
CA MET A 339 -6.71 19.86 -6.75
C MET A 339 -7.25 20.75 -5.64
N VAL A 340 -6.99 20.39 -4.39
CA VAL A 340 -7.35 21.16 -3.19
C VAL A 340 -6.09 21.45 -2.40
N VAL A 341 -5.68 22.71 -2.38
CA VAL A 341 -4.44 23.15 -1.78
C VAL A 341 -4.75 23.98 -0.54
N PHE A 342 -4.43 23.43 0.63
CA PHE A 342 -4.35 24.16 1.88
C PHE A 342 -3.01 24.90 1.96
N ARG A 343 -2.74 25.60 3.05
CA ARG A 343 -1.44 26.25 3.28
C ARG A 343 -0.29 25.22 3.19
N VAL A 344 0.70 25.51 2.33
CA VAL A 344 1.91 24.71 2.12
C VAL A 344 3.19 25.48 2.46
N GLY A 345 4.35 24.88 2.24
CA GLY A 345 5.66 25.54 2.32
C GLY A 345 5.95 26.39 1.08
N ALA A 346 7.01 27.21 1.15
CA ALA A 346 7.39 28.09 0.03
C ALA A 346 7.77 27.27 -1.21
N ALA A 347 8.60 26.24 -1.06
CA ALA A 347 9.02 25.38 -2.17
C ALA A 347 7.84 24.65 -2.84
N ASP A 348 6.85 24.18 -2.06
CA ASP A 348 5.64 23.58 -2.63
C ASP A 348 4.77 24.63 -3.33
N ALA A 349 4.69 25.85 -2.78
CA ALA A 349 3.92 26.94 -3.39
C ALA A 349 4.52 27.38 -4.73
N GLU A 350 5.86 27.46 -4.84
CA GLU A 350 6.56 27.72 -6.09
C GLU A 350 6.31 26.62 -7.13
N PHE A 351 6.32 25.34 -6.72
CA PHE A 351 5.99 24.24 -7.63
C PHE A 351 4.54 24.31 -8.13
N LEU A 352 3.60 24.68 -7.24
CA LEU A 352 2.17 24.78 -7.55
C LEU A 352 1.82 26.04 -8.35
N GLU A 353 2.71 27.04 -8.42
CA GLU A 353 2.47 28.29 -9.15
C GLU A 353 1.95 28.05 -10.56
N THR A 354 2.60 27.16 -11.33
CA THR A 354 2.22 26.83 -12.72
C THR A 354 0.79 26.30 -12.86
N GLU A 355 0.24 25.71 -11.79
CA GLU A 355 -1.13 25.19 -11.77
C GLU A 355 -2.18 26.25 -11.42
N PHE A 356 -1.78 27.33 -10.71
CA PHE A 356 -2.69 28.31 -10.14
C PHE A 356 -2.54 29.73 -10.71
N GLU A 357 -1.53 29.98 -11.57
CA GLU A 357 -1.40 31.23 -12.33
C GLU A 357 -2.54 31.39 -13.35
N PRO A 358 -2.92 32.61 -13.68
CA PRO A 358 -2.48 33.89 -13.08
C PRO A 358 -3.29 34.27 -11.85
N SER A 359 -4.21 33.42 -11.37
CA SER A 359 -5.19 33.77 -10.33
C SER A 359 -4.61 33.89 -8.93
N PHE A 360 -3.56 33.08 -8.61
CA PHE A 360 -2.91 33.04 -7.31
C PHE A 360 -1.40 32.98 -7.42
N THR A 361 -0.73 33.71 -6.53
CA THR A 361 0.72 33.71 -6.40
C THR A 361 1.17 32.72 -5.30
N PRO A 362 2.45 32.30 -5.26
CA PRO A 362 3.00 31.49 -4.16
C PRO A 362 2.76 32.14 -2.78
N VAL A 363 2.79 33.47 -2.69
CA VAL A 363 2.56 34.22 -1.45
C VAL A 363 1.12 34.03 -0.94
N ASP A 364 0.13 33.99 -1.83
CA ASP A 364 -1.27 33.76 -1.45
C ASP A 364 -1.44 32.37 -0.85
N ILE A 365 -0.81 31.34 -1.44
CA ILE A 365 -0.90 29.94 -1.01
C ILE A 365 -0.21 29.72 0.35
N VAL A 366 0.96 30.33 0.57
CA VAL A 366 1.70 30.21 1.84
C VAL A 366 0.98 30.88 3.01
N ASN A 367 0.17 31.90 2.74
CA ASN A 367 -0.52 32.69 3.76
C ASN A 367 -1.99 32.27 4.01
N LEU A 368 -2.46 31.15 3.40
CA LEU A 368 -3.82 30.67 3.62
C LEU A 368 -4.10 30.43 5.11
N PRO A 369 -5.24 30.90 5.64
CA PRO A 369 -5.68 30.59 7.00
C PRO A 369 -6.05 29.10 7.14
N LYS A 370 -6.21 28.62 8.38
CA LYS A 370 -6.71 27.26 8.65
C LYS A 370 -8.10 27.07 8.02
N PHE A 371 -8.34 25.91 7.42
CA PHE A 371 -9.55 25.52 6.69
C PHE A 371 -9.81 26.29 5.38
N HIS A 372 -8.96 27.23 5.00
CA HIS A 372 -9.04 27.88 3.69
C HIS A 372 -8.19 27.14 2.68
N VAL A 373 -8.70 27.12 1.45
CA VAL A 373 -8.09 26.41 0.33
C VAL A 373 -8.09 27.27 -0.93
N VAL A 374 -7.09 27.05 -1.77
CA VAL A 374 -7.15 27.37 -3.20
C VAL A 374 -7.38 26.06 -3.93
N LEU A 375 -8.28 26.04 -4.89
CA LEU A 375 -8.63 24.80 -5.60
C LEU A 375 -8.90 25.03 -7.08
N LYS A 376 -8.58 23.99 -7.87
CA LYS A 376 -9.07 23.77 -9.24
C LYS A 376 -10.02 22.59 -9.16
N LEU A 377 -11.26 22.76 -9.54
CA LEU A 377 -12.30 21.75 -9.43
C LEU A 377 -12.73 21.30 -10.83
N MET A 378 -12.86 19.99 -11.01
CA MET A 378 -13.53 19.46 -12.19
C MET A 378 -15.03 19.74 -12.09
N ILE A 379 -15.61 20.35 -13.12
CA ILE A 379 -17.04 20.70 -13.20
C ILE A 379 -17.57 20.27 -14.57
N ASN A 380 -18.43 19.24 -14.58
CA ASN A 380 -18.99 18.68 -15.83
C ASN A 380 -17.89 18.27 -16.84
N GLY A 381 -16.79 17.71 -16.35
CA GLY A 381 -15.68 17.24 -17.17
C GLY A 381 -14.67 18.31 -17.61
N ILE A 382 -14.85 19.56 -17.21
CA ILE A 382 -13.96 20.70 -17.51
C ILE A 382 -13.32 21.18 -16.21
N ALA A 383 -12.01 21.42 -16.22
CA ALA A 383 -11.32 22.03 -15.07
C ALA A 383 -11.74 23.49 -14.93
N SER A 384 -12.13 23.91 -13.74
CA SER A 384 -12.44 25.31 -13.43
C SER A 384 -11.17 26.17 -13.41
N ASP A 385 -11.34 27.48 -13.57
CA ASP A 385 -10.33 28.43 -13.12
C ASP A 385 -10.08 28.24 -11.60
N PRO A 386 -8.86 28.52 -11.12
CA PRO A 386 -8.59 28.47 -9.70
C PRO A 386 -9.41 29.47 -8.90
N PHE A 387 -9.91 29.05 -7.73
CA PHE A 387 -10.66 29.91 -6.80
C PHE A 387 -10.42 29.54 -5.33
N THR A 388 -10.81 30.42 -4.41
CA THR A 388 -10.70 30.20 -2.97
C THR A 388 -11.99 29.68 -2.36
N ALA A 389 -11.86 28.88 -1.30
CA ALA A 389 -13.00 28.38 -0.53
C ALA A 389 -12.63 28.13 0.93
N VAL A 390 -13.65 27.83 1.74
CA VAL A 390 -13.51 27.37 3.12
C VAL A 390 -14.09 25.95 3.19
N THR A 391 -13.32 25.00 3.70
CA THR A 391 -13.77 23.60 3.83
C THR A 391 -14.86 23.46 4.89
N ILE A 392 -15.76 22.51 4.66
CA ILE A 392 -16.87 22.19 5.57
C ILE A 392 -16.40 21.06 6.51
N PRO A 393 -16.48 21.25 7.84
CA PRO A 393 -16.22 20.16 8.79
C PRO A 393 -17.35 19.14 8.73
N LEU A 394 -17.12 17.98 9.34
CA LEU A 394 -18.13 16.95 9.55
C LEU A 394 -19.28 17.53 10.40
N ASN A 395 -20.51 17.24 10.00
CA ASN A 395 -21.70 17.69 10.72
C ASN A 395 -21.98 16.78 11.93
N ASP A 396 -21.79 17.29 13.13
CA ASP A 396 -21.98 16.54 14.38
C ASP A 396 -23.40 16.02 14.58
N GLU A 397 -24.43 16.64 13.96
CA GLU A 397 -25.81 16.14 13.97
C GLU A 397 -25.95 14.74 13.31
N TRP A 398 -25.00 14.35 12.51
CA TRP A 398 -24.98 13.02 11.87
C TRP A 398 -24.41 11.92 12.75
N MET A 399 -23.88 12.26 13.92
CA MET A 399 -23.31 11.30 14.88
C MET A 399 -24.41 10.41 15.45
N VAL A 400 -24.18 9.11 15.41
CA VAL A 400 -25.15 8.08 15.86
C VAL A 400 -24.61 7.26 17.02
N GLY A 401 -23.27 7.13 17.18
CA GLY A 401 -22.63 6.38 18.25
C GLY A 401 -22.70 4.85 18.07
N ASN A 402 -22.58 4.37 16.83
CA ASN A 402 -22.65 2.93 16.52
C ASN A 402 -21.29 2.22 16.53
N GLY A 403 -20.18 2.88 16.90
CA GLY A 403 -18.82 2.36 16.74
C GLY A 403 -18.60 0.99 17.37
N GLU A 404 -18.93 0.79 18.64
CA GLU A 404 -18.78 -0.50 19.32
C GLU A 404 -19.58 -1.63 18.66
N LYS A 405 -20.81 -1.33 18.23
CA LYS A 405 -21.67 -2.30 17.54
C LYS A 405 -21.08 -2.72 16.20
N ILE A 406 -20.52 -1.77 15.44
CA ILE A 406 -19.85 -2.04 14.16
C ILE A 406 -18.64 -2.92 14.36
N ILE A 407 -17.79 -2.59 15.34
CA ILE A 407 -16.59 -3.39 15.66
C ILE A 407 -16.98 -4.84 15.96
N LYS A 408 -18.03 -5.03 16.80
CA LYS A 408 -18.52 -6.38 17.12
C LYS A 408 -19.00 -7.14 15.89
N VAL A 409 -19.86 -6.52 15.06
CA VAL A 409 -20.39 -7.14 13.83
C VAL A 409 -19.27 -7.43 12.83
N SER A 410 -18.28 -6.54 12.69
CA SER A 410 -17.16 -6.75 11.80
C SER A 410 -16.26 -7.91 12.26
N ARG A 411 -15.99 -8.03 13.57
CA ARG A 411 -15.26 -9.18 14.14
C ARG A 411 -15.99 -10.50 13.87
N GLU A 412 -17.29 -10.56 14.14
CA GLU A 412 -18.10 -11.78 13.92
C GLU A 412 -18.10 -12.24 12.44
N ARG A 413 -18.01 -11.32 11.49
CA ARG A 413 -18.13 -11.62 10.06
C ARG A 413 -16.79 -11.86 9.36
N TYR A 414 -15.77 -11.13 9.76
CA TYR A 414 -14.53 -11.01 8.98
C TYR A 414 -13.28 -11.39 9.75
N ALA A 415 -13.35 -11.62 11.05
CA ALA A 415 -12.18 -11.99 11.83
C ALA A 415 -12.23 -13.46 12.30
N ASN A 416 -11.07 -14.00 12.60
CA ASN A 416 -10.94 -15.31 13.23
C ASN A 416 -10.40 -15.13 14.66
N PRO A 417 -10.77 -15.98 15.63
CA PRO A 417 -10.14 -15.97 16.94
C PRO A 417 -8.63 -16.21 16.83
N ARG A 418 -7.86 -15.44 17.59
CA ARG A 418 -6.39 -15.50 17.59
C ARG A 418 -5.85 -16.91 17.78
N ASP A 419 -6.36 -17.63 18.80
CA ASP A 419 -5.87 -18.97 19.14
C ASP A 419 -6.05 -19.94 17.97
N ASP A 420 -7.19 -19.89 17.28
CA ASP A 420 -7.45 -20.69 16.08
C ASP A 420 -6.48 -20.40 14.93
N VAL A 421 -6.11 -19.12 14.79
CA VAL A 421 -5.17 -18.66 13.75
C VAL A 421 -3.76 -19.12 14.09
N GLU A 422 -3.31 -18.92 15.31
CA GLU A 422 -1.97 -19.30 15.77
C GLU A 422 -1.80 -20.83 15.72
N ASP A 423 -2.81 -21.60 16.13
CA ASP A 423 -2.82 -23.06 16.01
C ASP A 423 -2.73 -23.55 14.56
N LYS A 424 -3.45 -22.90 13.63
CA LYS A 424 -3.38 -23.24 12.20
C LYS A 424 -2.01 -22.93 11.62
N ILE A 425 -1.44 -21.76 11.96
CA ILE A 425 -0.11 -21.36 11.51
C ILE A 425 0.94 -22.30 12.09
N GLN A 426 0.85 -22.65 13.38
CA GLN A 426 1.77 -23.56 14.03
C GLN A 426 1.74 -24.96 13.42
N ARG A 427 0.55 -25.51 13.14
CA ARG A 427 0.39 -26.78 12.43
C ARG A 427 0.99 -26.72 11.03
N TRP A 428 0.76 -25.63 10.30
CA TRP A 428 1.34 -25.44 8.97
C TRP A 428 2.88 -25.35 9.01
N MET A 429 3.45 -24.77 10.08
CA MET A 429 4.89 -24.70 10.29
C MET A 429 5.48 -25.95 10.95
N GLY A 430 4.75 -26.62 11.83
CA GLY A 430 5.29 -27.55 12.83
C GLY A 430 5.30 -29.01 12.41
N THR A 431 4.39 -29.47 11.57
CA THR A 431 4.29 -30.90 11.20
C THR A 431 5.47 -31.40 10.35
N GLU A 432 6.17 -30.51 9.64
CA GLU A 432 7.31 -30.91 8.80
C GLU A 432 8.68 -30.59 9.42
N PHE A 433 8.75 -29.67 10.39
CA PHE A 433 10.01 -29.41 11.11
C PHE A 433 10.39 -30.55 12.07
N HIS A 434 9.42 -31.26 12.64
CA HIS A 434 9.68 -32.41 13.50
C HIS A 434 10.17 -33.65 12.73
N GLU A 435 9.71 -33.87 11.50
CA GLU A 435 10.20 -34.98 10.67
C GLU A 435 11.64 -34.76 10.19
N ALA A 436 12.01 -33.52 9.82
CA ALA A 436 13.37 -33.20 9.39
C ALA A 436 14.41 -33.30 10.54
N SER A 437 14.02 -32.99 11.78
CA SER A 437 14.89 -33.16 12.96
C SER A 437 14.98 -34.61 13.46
N ALA A 438 13.97 -35.46 13.20
CA ALA A 438 13.99 -36.88 13.56
C ALA A 438 14.89 -37.72 12.63
N GLU A 439 14.97 -37.38 11.34
CA GLU A 439 15.82 -38.11 10.38
C GLU A 439 17.32 -37.76 10.51
N SER A 440 17.69 -36.55 10.98
CA SER A 440 19.10 -36.19 11.18
C SER A 440 19.71 -36.79 12.46
N HIS A 441 18.90 -37.32 13.39
CA HIS A 441 19.37 -37.92 14.64
C HIS A 441 19.29 -39.47 14.63
N SER A 442 18.81 -40.10 13.53
CA SER A 442 18.71 -41.57 13.46
C SER A 442 19.99 -42.29 13.02
N SER A 443 21.05 -41.56 12.61
CA SER A 443 22.32 -42.17 12.19
C SER A 443 23.44 -42.15 13.26
N GLU A 444 23.25 -41.51 14.43
CA GLU A 444 24.26 -41.49 15.51
C GLU A 444 23.86 -42.14 16.83
N ASN A 445 22.63 -42.69 16.95
CA ASN A 445 22.10 -43.16 18.25
C ASN A 445 21.84 -44.68 18.30
N GLY A 446 22.65 -45.52 17.61
CA GLY A 446 22.64 -46.96 17.81
C GLY A 446 23.16 -47.42 19.20
N GLU A 447 23.94 -46.61 19.88
CA GLU A 447 24.58 -46.98 21.18
C GLU A 447 23.98 -46.33 22.41
N GLN A 448 23.17 -45.25 22.29
CA GLN A 448 22.59 -44.60 23.45
C GLN A 448 21.18 -45.11 23.87
N SER A 449 20.51 -45.89 23.03
CA SER A 449 19.18 -46.41 23.33
C SER A 449 19.22 -47.57 24.37
N ILE A 450 20.31 -48.35 24.42
CA ILE A 450 20.49 -49.42 25.38
C ILE A 450 20.73 -48.90 26.80
N HIS A 451 21.38 -47.75 26.93
CA HIS A 451 21.65 -47.17 28.26
C HIS A 451 20.43 -46.50 28.91
N ARG A 452 19.48 -45.98 28.13
CA ARG A 452 18.23 -45.41 28.67
C ARG A 452 17.15 -46.45 29.03
N GLN A 453 17.14 -47.61 28.39
CA GLN A 453 16.25 -48.70 28.80
C GLN A 453 16.68 -49.30 30.14
N ASN A 454 17.97 -49.44 30.38
CA ASN A 454 18.49 -49.96 31.65
C ASN A 454 18.26 -49.00 32.84
N ILE A 455 18.23 -47.68 32.61
CA ILE A 455 17.92 -46.71 33.68
C ILE A 455 16.41 -46.69 34.02
N ARG A 456 15.52 -46.93 33.05
CA ARG A 456 14.07 -47.03 33.31
C ARG A 456 13.67 -48.32 34.00
N GLN A 457 14.35 -49.42 33.78
CA GLN A 457 14.13 -50.69 34.53
C GLN A 457 14.67 -50.60 35.94
N ALA A 458 15.76 -49.84 36.19
CA ALA A 458 16.28 -49.61 37.54
C ALA A 458 15.39 -48.70 38.40
N GLN A 459 14.65 -47.78 37.79
CA GLN A 459 13.72 -46.88 38.49
C GLN A 459 12.34 -47.49 38.76
N GLN A 460 11.94 -48.55 38.08
CA GLN A 460 10.69 -49.27 38.33
C GLN A 460 10.81 -50.29 39.47
N ASN A 461 12.02 -50.74 39.83
CA ASN A 461 12.25 -51.71 40.90
C ASN A 461 12.47 -51.09 42.28
N THR A 462 12.46 -49.73 42.43
CA THR A 462 12.63 -49.04 43.73
C THR A 462 11.35 -48.45 44.31
N ASN A 463 10.18 -48.67 43.66
CA ASN A 463 8.89 -48.11 44.14
C ASN A 463 7.94 -49.16 44.73
N VAL A 464 8.49 -50.16 45.46
CA VAL A 464 7.68 -51.01 46.31
C VAL A 464 8.24 -50.93 47.74
N GLY A 465 7.56 -50.18 48.56
CA GLY A 465 7.76 -50.14 50.00
C GLY A 465 8.11 -48.78 50.55
N PHE A 466 7.12 -48.06 50.94
CA PHE A 466 6.97 -47.35 52.21
C PHE A 466 5.64 -46.56 52.20
N SER A 467 4.65 -47.21 52.75
CA SER A 467 3.39 -46.57 53.17
C SER A 467 3.53 -46.04 54.58
N ASN A 468 2.89 -44.88 54.80
CA ASN A 468 2.45 -44.37 56.13
C ASN A 468 3.49 -43.91 57.13
N ALA A 469 3.66 -42.60 57.26
CA ALA A 469 3.52 -41.92 58.59
C ALA A 469 3.61 -40.39 58.40
N ALA A 470 2.73 -39.73 59.12
CA ALA A 470 2.83 -38.39 59.67
C ALA A 470 2.43 -37.20 58.75
N ARG A 471 1.14 -36.90 58.85
CA ARG A 471 0.62 -35.51 58.91
C ARG A 471 1.26 -34.81 60.12
N ALA A 472 1.84 -33.63 60.02
CA ALA A 472 1.58 -32.45 60.84
C ALA A 472 2.63 -31.35 60.63
N ALA A 473 2.13 -30.13 60.65
CA ALA A 473 2.78 -28.86 61.02
C ALA A 473 3.65 -28.13 59.95
N VAL A 474 3.10 -27.13 59.33
CA VAL A 474 3.10 -25.69 59.69
C VAL A 474 4.32 -24.87 59.25
N THR A 475 4.02 -23.85 58.46
CA THR A 475 4.58 -22.49 58.34
C THR A 475 5.94 -22.24 57.69
N SER A 476 5.80 -21.36 56.67
CA SER A 476 6.69 -20.21 56.34
C SER A 476 8.11 -20.47 55.86
N GLN A 477 8.34 -20.19 54.64
CA GLN A 477 9.32 -19.21 54.12
C GLN A 477 9.59 -19.49 52.63
N ALA A 478 9.40 -18.47 51.82
CA ALA A 478 9.79 -18.45 50.41
C ALA A 478 11.32 -18.38 50.27
N PRO A 479 11.93 -19.07 49.32
CA PRO A 479 13.28 -18.75 48.94
C PRO A 479 13.31 -17.91 47.66
N ALA A 480 14.23 -16.93 47.70
CA ALA A 480 14.53 -15.93 46.71
C ALA A 480 15.02 -16.48 45.35
N LYS A 481 14.72 -15.74 44.33
CA LYS A 481 15.17 -15.91 42.96
C LYS A 481 16.69 -15.75 42.81
N PRO A 482 17.37 -16.53 41.96
CA PRO A 482 18.64 -16.14 41.35
C PRO A 482 18.46 -15.84 39.86
N ALA A 483 18.30 -14.58 39.54
CA ALA A 483 18.37 -14.11 38.18
C ALA A 483 18.78 -12.64 38.15
N ILE A 484 20.03 -12.34 38.47
CA ILE A 484 20.73 -11.10 38.10
C ILE A 484 22.25 -11.38 38.29
N LYS A 485 22.86 -12.02 37.29
CA LYS A 485 24.33 -12.08 37.19
C LYS A 485 24.86 -12.20 35.75
N ILE A 486 23.94 -12.16 34.73
CA ILE A 486 24.32 -12.27 33.33
C ILE A 486 24.29 -10.89 32.62
N ALA A 487 23.68 -9.89 33.23
CA ALA A 487 23.55 -8.56 32.63
C ALA A 487 24.74 -7.61 32.95
N GLU A 488 25.51 -7.86 34.00
CA GLU A 488 26.65 -6.97 34.34
C GLU A 488 27.92 -7.29 33.54
N ASP A 489 28.12 -8.54 33.13
CA ASP A 489 29.31 -8.97 32.39
C ASP A 489 29.29 -8.54 30.90
N PHE A 490 28.11 -8.14 30.36
CA PHE A 490 27.98 -7.66 28.97
C PHE A 490 28.24 -6.16 28.85
N LEU A 491 28.07 -5.39 29.91
CA LEU A 491 28.28 -3.93 29.90
C LEU A 491 29.75 -3.51 30.13
N GLU A 492 30.61 -4.40 30.59
CA GLU A 492 32.03 -4.08 30.76
C GLU A 492 32.91 -4.31 29.53
N ARG A 493 32.41 -4.98 28.49
CA ARG A 493 33.19 -5.32 27.27
C ARG A 493 33.06 -4.30 26.12
N VAL A 494 32.29 -3.24 26.25
CA VAL A 494 32.13 -2.21 25.21
C VAL A 494 32.40 -0.83 25.79
N LYS A 495 33.66 -0.56 26.16
CA LYS A 495 34.16 0.81 26.35
C LYS A 495 35.21 1.10 25.26
N PRO A 496 35.03 2.08 24.40
CA PRO A 496 36.07 2.52 23.47
C PRO A 496 37.16 3.27 24.24
N GLN A 497 38.40 2.89 23.98
CA GLN A 497 39.59 3.60 24.46
C GLN A 497 39.71 4.97 23.79
N ILE A 498 39.54 6.04 24.55
CA ILE A 498 39.92 7.40 24.16
C ILE A 498 41.24 7.71 24.80
N LYS A 499 42.27 8.00 23.96
CA LYS A 499 43.58 8.47 24.38
C LYS A 499 43.48 9.88 24.98
N GLN A 500 44.08 10.04 26.15
CA GLN A 500 44.25 11.32 26.82
C GLN A 500 45.23 12.22 26.05
N GLY A 501 44.84 13.45 25.81
CA GLY A 501 45.67 14.57 25.40
C GLY A 501 45.24 15.81 26.15
N ASP A 502 46.17 16.35 26.88
CA ASP A 502 46.33 17.63 27.58
C ASP A 502 45.17 18.58 27.80
N LYS A 503 44.95 18.88 29.11
CA LYS A 503 44.13 19.98 29.64
C LYS A 503 44.96 21.26 29.79
N PRO A 504 44.41 22.45 29.50
CA PRO A 504 44.82 23.67 30.17
C PRO A 504 43.92 24.01 31.35
N LYS A 505 44.55 24.49 32.43
CA LYS A 505 43.98 24.96 33.70
C LYS A 505 43.19 26.27 33.47
N VAL A 506 42.04 26.40 34.13
CA VAL A 506 41.41 27.69 34.42
C VAL A 506 40.89 27.67 35.85
N ASP A 507 41.18 28.75 36.59
CA ASP A 507 40.98 28.96 38.03
C ASP A 507 39.50 29.17 38.41
N ASP A 508 39.15 28.60 39.55
CA ASP A 508 37.92 28.85 40.29
C ASP A 508 37.92 30.23 40.96
N LYS A 509 36.85 31.01 40.80
CA LYS A 509 36.29 31.90 41.83
C LYS A 509 34.81 32.18 41.56
N PRO A 510 33.95 32.14 42.62
CA PRO A 510 32.50 32.32 42.49
C PRO A 510 32.07 33.79 42.54
N VAL A 511 31.08 34.18 41.73
CA VAL A 511 30.39 35.46 41.91
C VAL A 511 28.86 35.25 41.81
N ALA A 512 28.22 35.93 42.76
CA ALA A 512 26.84 35.83 43.20
C ALA A 512 25.81 36.35 42.17
N GLU A 513 24.59 35.82 42.34
CA GLU A 513 23.33 36.27 41.72
C GLU A 513 23.05 37.76 41.91
N LYS A 514 22.63 38.45 40.85
CA LYS A 514 21.67 39.58 40.92
C LYS A 514 20.75 39.60 39.70
N ARG A 515 19.47 39.40 39.96
CA ARG A 515 18.35 39.66 39.06
C ARG A 515 18.27 41.15 38.80
N ILE A 516 18.19 41.56 37.54
CA ILE A 516 17.66 42.86 37.13
C ILE A 516 16.63 42.63 36.01
N VAL A 517 15.43 43.11 36.28
CA VAL A 517 14.28 43.18 35.36
C VAL A 517 14.42 44.50 34.62
N GLU A 518 14.50 44.49 33.29
CA GLU A 518 14.32 45.69 32.48
C GLU A 518 13.19 45.53 31.46
N LYS A 519 12.28 46.51 31.46
CA LYS A 519 11.14 46.69 30.55
C LYS A 519 11.59 47.22 29.19
N PRO A 520 10.86 46.95 28.10
CA PRO A 520 11.23 47.42 26.76
C PRO A 520 10.87 48.88 26.54
N LYS A 521 11.80 49.64 25.96
CA LYS A 521 11.63 51.03 25.52
C LYS A 521 10.97 51.07 24.13
N MET A 522 9.93 51.92 24.03
CA MET A 522 9.34 52.39 22.77
C MET A 522 10.35 53.16 21.95
N TYR A 523 10.36 52.96 20.62
CA TYR A 523 11.03 53.86 19.68
C TYR A 523 10.01 54.74 18.97
N GLU A 524 10.25 56.06 19.09
CA GLU A 524 9.52 57.15 18.43
C GLU A 524 9.90 57.23 16.93
N LYS A 525 8.93 57.68 16.12
CA LYS A 525 9.10 58.07 14.72
C LYS A 525 9.93 59.33 14.56
N PRO A 526 10.75 59.47 13.53
CA PRO A 526 11.09 60.76 12.96
C PRO A 526 10.34 61.02 11.65
N THR A 527 9.67 62.16 11.62
CA THR A 527 9.15 62.85 10.45
C THR A 527 10.29 63.57 9.74
N SER A 528 10.44 63.39 8.42
CA SER A 528 10.71 64.47 7.43
C SER A 528 11.08 63.87 6.07
N ARG A 529 10.36 64.31 5.03
CA ARG A 529 10.73 64.18 3.60
C ARG A 529 11.93 65.07 3.29
N PRO A 530 12.74 64.70 2.34
CA PRO A 530 13.17 65.66 1.30
C PRO A 530 12.99 65.14 -0.14
N SER A 531 12.57 66.05 -0.93
CA SER A 531 12.68 66.39 -2.36
C SER A 531 13.50 65.50 -3.30
N SER A 532 12.90 65.21 -4.45
CA SER A 532 13.44 64.61 -5.67
C SER A 532 14.64 65.37 -6.28
N PRO A 533 15.56 64.65 -6.92
CA PRO A 533 16.37 65.19 -8.00
C PRO A 533 16.15 64.45 -9.33
N PRO A 534 16.71 64.97 -10.45
CA PRO A 534 16.08 64.93 -11.77
C PRO A 534 16.52 63.75 -12.66
N SER A 535 15.72 63.59 -13.72
CA SER A 535 15.88 62.65 -14.85
C SER A 535 17.28 62.60 -15.45
N SER A 536 17.81 61.40 -15.65
CA SER A 536 18.89 61.17 -16.61
C SER A 536 18.53 59.97 -17.51
N GLN A 537 18.82 60.16 -18.80
CA GLN A 537 18.50 59.39 -19.97
C GLN A 537 19.11 57.97 -19.97
N PRO A 538 18.60 57.02 -20.81
CA PRO A 538 19.06 55.66 -20.88
C PRO A 538 20.37 55.56 -21.66
N GLN A 539 21.36 54.83 -21.15
CA GLN A 539 22.56 54.41 -21.88
C GLN A 539 22.30 53.10 -22.62
N GLU A 540 22.51 53.15 -23.96
CA GLU A 540 22.52 51.98 -24.83
C GLU A 540 23.73 51.07 -24.56
N TRP A 541 23.50 49.77 -24.61
CA TRP A 541 24.54 48.75 -24.61
C TRP A 541 24.97 48.45 -26.04
N PRO A 542 26.26 48.30 -26.37
CA PRO A 542 26.73 48.06 -27.73
C PRO A 542 26.57 46.59 -28.17
N GLN A 543 26.06 46.42 -29.38
CA GLN A 543 25.97 45.13 -30.11
C GLN A 543 27.35 44.72 -30.68
N PRO A 544 27.67 43.43 -30.76
CA PRO A 544 28.91 42.98 -31.39
C PRO A 544 28.79 42.94 -32.92
N LYS A 545 29.83 43.48 -33.58
CA LYS A 545 29.95 43.60 -35.04
C LYS A 545 30.28 42.25 -35.70
N VAL A 546 29.61 42.01 -36.80
CA VAL A 546 29.87 40.96 -37.79
C VAL A 546 31.14 41.35 -38.59
N ALA A 547 32.04 40.42 -38.79
CA ALA A 547 33.11 40.59 -39.78
C ALA A 547 33.38 39.26 -40.55
N ALA A 548 33.61 39.44 -41.82
CA ALA A 548 33.58 38.66 -43.01
C ALA A 548 34.67 37.54 -43.15
N LYS A 549 34.34 36.59 -44.06
CA LYS A 549 35.18 35.55 -44.69
C LYS A 549 36.25 36.16 -45.66
N PRO A 550 37.14 35.35 -46.36
CA PRO A 550 37.62 33.96 -46.20
C PRO A 550 39.13 33.78 -46.51
N ALA A 551 39.71 32.62 -46.20
CA ALA A 551 40.77 32.01 -47.04
C ALA A 551 41.00 30.52 -46.70
N LYS A 552 41.10 29.65 -47.71
CA LYS A 552 41.57 28.23 -47.74
C LYS A 552 43.07 28.19 -48.04
N PRO A 553 43.74 27.02 -48.15
CA PRO A 553 43.75 25.80 -47.34
C PRO A 553 45.20 25.33 -46.99
N PHE A 554 45.35 24.40 -46.05
CA PHE A 554 46.47 23.41 -46.15
C PHE A 554 46.15 22.11 -45.40
N GLN A 555 46.40 20.99 -46.08
CA GLN A 555 46.25 19.63 -45.60
C GLN A 555 47.36 19.23 -44.65
N LYS A 556 47.06 18.45 -43.57
CA LYS A 556 47.89 17.32 -43.13
C LYS A 556 47.11 16.31 -42.31
N LYS A 557 47.33 15.05 -42.63
CA LYS A 557 46.75 13.84 -42.07
C LYS A 557 47.11 13.64 -40.58
N GLY A 558 46.13 13.26 -39.76
CA GLY A 558 46.36 12.74 -38.43
C GLY A 558 45.06 12.22 -37.87
N LYS A 559 44.96 10.90 -37.63
CA LYS A 559 43.79 10.22 -37.04
C LYS A 559 43.67 10.61 -35.57
N SER A 560 42.48 11.05 -35.15
CA SER A 560 42.05 11.12 -33.75
C SER A 560 40.61 10.54 -33.59
N PRO A 561 40.24 9.99 -32.43
CA PRO A 561 39.05 9.14 -32.28
C PRO A 561 37.77 9.96 -32.22
N LYS A 562 36.66 9.36 -32.72
CA LYS A 562 35.32 9.94 -32.80
C LYS A 562 34.72 10.11 -31.40
N PRO A 563 33.93 11.17 -31.16
CA PRO A 563 33.16 11.35 -29.92
C PRO A 563 31.94 10.46 -29.87
N ALA A 564 31.54 10.06 -28.64
CA ALA A 564 30.54 9.06 -28.32
C ALA A 564 29.07 9.38 -28.70
N ASN A 565 28.77 10.55 -29.27
CA ASN A 565 27.40 10.96 -29.59
C ASN A 565 26.81 10.33 -30.87
N ASP A 566 27.66 9.78 -31.78
CA ASP A 566 27.14 9.18 -33.02
C ASP A 566 26.54 7.77 -32.83
N ILE A 567 26.86 7.09 -31.73
CA ILE A 567 26.31 5.75 -31.43
C ILE A 567 24.87 5.85 -30.91
N TRP A 568 24.52 6.93 -30.25
CA TRP A 568 23.18 7.12 -29.67
C TRP A 568 22.12 7.43 -30.74
N ASN A 569 22.45 8.25 -31.71
CA ASN A 569 21.53 8.60 -32.80
C ASN A 569 21.27 7.45 -33.79
N THR A 570 22.27 6.55 -33.98
CA THR A 570 22.09 5.36 -34.83
C THR A 570 21.23 4.28 -34.16
N ALA A 571 21.30 4.17 -32.83
CA ALA A 571 20.46 3.22 -32.09
C ALA A 571 18.98 3.68 -32.04
N HIS A 572 18.73 4.98 -32.00
CA HIS A 572 17.36 5.52 -31.96
C HIS A 572 16.65 5.38 -33.33
N SER A 573 17.36 5.63 -34.44
CA SER A 573 16.78 5.45 -35.79
C SER A 573 16.47 3.97 -36.11
N MET A 574 17.29 3.03 -35.65
CA MET A 574 17.03 1.58 -35.80
C MET A 574 15.88 1.07 -34.94
N GLN A 575 15.55 1.72 -33.82
CA GLN A 575 14.39 1.37 -33.01
C GLN A 575 13.08 1.92 -33.61
N GLU A 576 13.08 3.10 -34.19
CA GLU A 576 11.92 3.67 -34.89
C GLU A 576 11.58 2.89 -36.16
N GLU A 577 12.56 2.50 -36.98
CA GLU A 577 12.32 1.67 -38.16
C GLU A 577 11.78 0.26 -37.80
N LYS A 578 12.20 -0.34 -36.68
CA LYS A 578 11.62 -1.61 -36.21
C LYS A 578 10.18 -1.48 -35.70
N GLN A 579 9.83 -0.35 -35.07
CA GLN A 579 8.45 -0.14 -34.61
C GLN A 579 7.48 0.15 -35.78
N ILE A 580 7.90 0.86 -36.80
CA ILE A 580 7.11 1.11 -38.01
C ILE A 580 6.87 -0.21 -38.76
N GLY A 581 7.89 -1.05 -38.93
CA GLY A 581 7.73 -2.35 -39.61
C GLY A 581 6.82 -3.36 -38.88
N ILE A 582 6.70 -3.27 -37.55
CA ILE A 582 5.77 -4.10 -36.77
C ILE A 582 4.33 -3.57 -36.91
N ALA A 583 4.12 -2.27 -36.95
CA ALA A 583 2.81 -1.66 -37.11
C ALA A 583 2.19 -1.98 -38.47
N ASP A 584 2.98 -1.93 -39.55
CA ASP A 584 2.54 -2.27 -40.91
C ASP A 584 2.22 -3.76 -41.06
N ASN A 585 2.97 -4.65 -40.41
CA ASN A 585 2.66 -6.09 -40.43
C ASN A 585 1.37 -6.42 -39.64
N ILE A 586 1.07 -5.72 -38.54
CA ILE A 586 -0.18 -5.91 -37.79
C ILE A 586 -1.37 -5.34 -38.58
N ALA A 587 -1.23 -4.20 -39.25
CA ALA A 587 -2.28 -3.64 -40.10
C ALA A 587 -2.61 -4.58 -41.28
N SER A 588 -1.60 -5.13 -41.97
CA SER A 588 -1.79 -6.08 -43.08
C SER A 588 -2.40 -7.41 -42.61
N ALA A 589 -2.08 -7.87 -41.41
CA ALA A 589 -2.69 -9.09 -40.85
C ALA A 589 -4.17 -8.88 -40.45
N MET A 590 -4.52 -7.69 -39.99
CA MET A 590 -5.91 -7.32 -39.69
C MET A 590 -6.76 -7.17 -40.95
N GLU A 591 -6.23 -6.58 -42.03
CA GLU A 591 -6.93 -6.45 -43.32
C GLU A 591 -7.17 -7.83 -43.98
N ALA A 592 -6.22 -8.77 -43.87
CA ALA A 592 -6.37 -10.14 -44.35
C ALA A 592 -7.43 -10.95 -43.56
N ALA A 593 -7.65 -10.64 -42.30
CA ALA A 593 -8.67 -11.29 -41.48
C ALA A 593 -10.11 -10.80 -41.80
N PHE A 594 -10.25 -9.59 -42.33
CA PHE A 594 -11.56 -9.00 -42.70
C PHE A 594 -12.02 -9.31 -44.11
N THR A 595 -11.15 -9.85 -45.00
CA THR A 595 -11.45 -10.09 -46.42
C THR A 595 -11.71 -11.55 -46.78
N ALA A 596 -11.73 -12.47 -45.84
CA ALA A 596 -12.06 -13.88 -46.10
C ALA A 596 -13.60 -14.08 -46.16
N PRO A 597 -14.15 -14.68 -47.24
CA PRO A 597 -15.58 -14.91 -47.36
C PRO A 597 -16.03 -16.06 -46.42
N GLN A 598 -17.04 -15.78 -45.61
CA GLN A 598 -17.71 -16.77 -44.78
C GLN A 598 -18.51 -17.75 -45.62
N GLN A 599 -18.13 -19.01 -45.64
CA GLN A 599 -18.98 -20.10 -46.12
C GLN A 599 -19.89 -20.61 -44.99
N PRO A 600 -21.18 -20.87 -45.24
CA PRO A 600 -22.08 -21.43 -44.25
C PRO A 600 -21.89 -22.96 -44.14
N SER A 601 -21.44 -23.47 -43.05
CA SER A 601 -21.42 -24.89 -42.71
C SER A 601 -22.71 -25.29 -42.01
N THR A 602 -23.59 -25.91 -42.78
CA THR A 602 -24.72 -26.70 -42.27
C THR A 602 -24.19 -28.03 -41.75
N GLN A 603 -24.18 -28.24 -40.46
CA GLN A 603 -24.07 -29.60 -39.90
C GLN A 603 -25.34 -29.92 -39.11
N GLN A 604 -26.04 -30.91 -39.65
CA GLN A 604 -27.16 -31.60 -39.03
C GLN A 604 -26.64 -32.43 -37.83
N VAL A 605 -27.20 -32.16 -36.64
CA VAL A 605 -27.00 -33.00 -35.47
C VAL A 605 -28.20 -33.94 -35.35
N THR A 606 -27.97 -35.21 -35.60
CA THR A 606 -28.91 -36.30 -35.34
C THR A 606 -28.95 -36.59 -33.84
N THR A 607 -30.08 -36.36 -33.24
CA THR A 607 -30.41 -36.74 -31.86
C THR A 607 -30.85 -38.22 -31.81
N THR A 608 -30.08 -39.06 -31.12
CA THR A 608 -30.50 -40.40 -30.73
C THR A 608 -31.06 -40.36 -29.31
N THR A 609 -32.35 -40.54 -29.21
CA THR A 609 -33.12 -40.77 -27.97
C THR A 609 -32.90 -42.17 -27.45
N ASN A 610 -32.48 -42.30 -26.19
CA ASN A 610 -32.61 -43.54 -25.42
C ASN A 610 -33.60 -43.33 -24.27
N VAL A 611 -34.70 -44.05 -24.39
CA VAL A 611 -35.77 -44.18 -23.42
C VAL A 611 -35.38 -45.25 -22.39
N ALA A 612 -35.44 -44.90 -21.11
CA ALA A 612 -35.58 -45.92 -20.04
C ALA A 612 -36.75 -45.52 -19.14
N LYS A 613 -37.70 -46.40 -19.13
CA LYS A 613 -38.93 -46.44 -18.28
C LYS A 613 -38.54 -46.70 -16.83
N ASN A 614 -39.24 -46.05 -15.88
CA ASN A 614 -39.93 -46.69 -14.74
C ASN A 614 -40.77 -45.70 -13.96
N THR A 615 -42.08 -45.94 -13.99
CA THR A 615 -43.08 -46.27 -12.94
C THR A 615 -43.37 -45.15 -11.91
N VAL A 616 -44.45 -44.46 -12.14
CA VAL A 616 -45.80 -44.35 -11.53
C VAL A 616 -45.86 -44.59 -10.01
N VAL A 617 -46.29 -43.60 -9.26
CA VAL A 617 -47.35 -43.65 -8.24
C VAL A 617 -48.05 -42.30 -8.15
N ASN A 618 -49.41 -42.36 -8.28
CA ASN A 618 -50.41 -41.32 -8.10
C ASN A 618 -50.49 -40.75 -6.67
N ASN A 619 -50.95 -39.51 -6.50
CA ASN A 619 -52.27 -39.21 -5.93
C ASN A 619 -52.56 -37.71 -5.99
N ASP A 620 -53.60 -37.41 -6.69
CA ASP A 620 -54.82 -36.60 -6.44
C ASP A 620 -54.78 -35.54 -5.33
N ASN A 621 -55.07 -34.30 -5.66
CA ASN A 621 -56.42 -33.67 -5.57
C ASN A 621 -56.36 -32.13 -5.77
N VAL A 622 -57.15 -31.71 -6.74
CA VAL A 622 -58.27 -30.75 -6.72
C VAL A 622 -57.95 -29.25 -6.56
N ALA A 623 -58.14 -28.56 -7.70
CA ALA A 623 -59.05 -27.40 -7.99
C ALA A 623 -58.96 -26.19 -7.03
N GLU A 624 -59.03 -24.92 -7.45
CA GLU A 624 -59.89 -24.19 -8.41
C GLU A 624 -59.37 -22.77 -8.58
N GLU A 625 -59.63 -22.22 -9.75
CA GLU A 625 -60.00 -20.84 -10.12
C GLU A 625 -59.30 -19.64 -9.44
N GLY A 626 -58.74 -18.70 -10.12
CA GLY A 626 -59.28 -17.87 -11.20
C GLY A 626 -59.31 -16.40 -10.76
N GLN A 627 -58.59 -15.51 -11.40
CA GLN A 627 -59.07 -14.20 -11.81
C GLN A 627 -57.90 -13.27 -12.23
N THR A 628 -57.92 -12.93 -13.47
CA THR A 628 -57.26 -11.79 -14.13
C THR A 628 -57.86 -10.46 -13.62
N TYR A 629 -56.99 -9.46 -13.38
CA TYR A 629 -57.32 -8.05 -13.68
C TYR A 629 -56.05 -7.31 -14.13
N ASN A 630 -56.19 -6.71 -15.31
CA ASN A 630 -55.39 -5.61 -15.84
C ASN A 630 -55.61 -4.34 -15.00
N LEU A 631 -54.50 -3.64 -14.68
CA LEU A 631 -54.33 -2.22 -15.03
C LEU A 631 -52.85 -1.85 -14.76
#